data_fc02e716003ab28ba38571d244f23c1c
#
_entry.id   fc02e716003ab28ba38571d244f23c1c
#
_cell.length_a   1.000
_cell.length_b   1.000
_cell.length_c   1.000
_cell.angle_alpha   90.00
_cell.angle_beta   90.00
_cell.angle_gamma   90.00
#
_symmetry.space_group_name_H-M   'P 1'
#
loop_
_entity.id
_entity.type
_entity.pdbx_description
1 polymer ?
#
loop_
_entity_poly.entity_id
_entity_poly.type
_entity_poly.pdbx_seq_one_letter_code
_entity_poly.pdbx_strand_id
1 'polypeptide(L)'
;MTYAHGNTICVSCQVGCRQGCAFCASTLGGLVRNLAPSEILDQVMFAEKESGKKISNIVMMGIGEPLDNFENVIKFLKLVNHPDGLNIGMRHISLSTCGLTENIDKLGDYNLQLTLSVSLHAPDDETRSRIMPVNRKTGVDTLLECCSRYFDKTGRRISFEYAMIDGVNDTPRHAELLAKKIRGTGSHVNLLRLNHVDERGLRPSTGESFKQFTRILEKNGVNYTVRRRLGADIDAACGQLRRKRERKEGKEGVSERIGSSEQGSGK
;
A
#
# COMPACT_ATOMS: atom_id res chain seq x y z
N MET A 1 9.25 -10.68 -6.36
CA MET A 1 10.46 -9.80 -6.31
C MET A 1 11.55 -10.54 -5.55
N THR A 2 12.75 -10.61 -6.11
CA THR A 2 13.90 -11.33 -5.50
C THR A 2 14.88 -10.29 -4.94
N TYR A 3 15.27 -10.44 -3.66
CA TYR A 3 16.24 -9.60 -2.98
C TYR A 3 17.35 -10.47 -2.39
N ALA A 4 18.47 -9.84 -1.95
CA ALA A 4 19.54 -10.55 -1.26
C ALA A 4 19.09 -11.29 0.02
N HIS A 5 17.99 -10.81 0.63
CA HIS A 5 17.40 -11.37 1.86
C HIS A 5 16.15 -12.23 1.60
N GLY A 6 15.92 -12.68 0.36
CA GLY A 6 14.86 -13.63 0.01
C GLY A 6 13.82 -13.10 -0.99
N ASN A 7 12.84 -13.96 -1.28
CA ASN A 7 11.77 -13.65 -2.23
C ASN A 7 10.59 -12.99 -1.51
N THR A 8 10.15 -11.87 -2.03
CA THR A 8 9.03 -11.08 -1.48
C THR A 8 7.83 -11.11 -2.41
N ILE A 9 6.66 -11.39 -1.87
CA ILE A 9 5.39 -11.23 -2.56
C ILE A 9 4.61 -10.02 -2.03
N CYS A 10 3.91 -9.34 -2.94
CA CYS A 10 2.90 -8.34 -2.60
C CYS A 10 1.52 -8.96 -2.75
N VAL A 11 0.74 -9.01 -1.67
CA VAL A 11 -0.60 -9.60 -1.66
C VAL A 11 -1.69 -8.56 -1.53
N SER A 12 -2.84 -8.83 -2.14
CA SER A 12 -4.08 -8.05 -2.02
C SER A 12 -4.96 -8.65 -0.92
N CYS A 13 -5.76 -7.81 -0.27
CA CYS A 13 -6.69 -8.24 0.78
C CYS A 13 -8.17 -7.95 0.45
N GLN A 14 -8.44 -7.22 -0.64
CA GLN A 14 -9.79 -6.88 -1.09
C GLN A 14 -9.84 -6.90 -2.62
N VAL A 15 -11.05 -6.95 -3.17
CA VAL A 15 -11.34 -6.63 -4.57
C VAL A 15 -11.82 -5.18 -4.61
N GLY A 16 -10.94 -4.27 -5.07
CA GLY A 16 -11.15 -2.82 -4.97
C GLY A 16 -10.83 -2.27 -3.57
N CYS A 17 -11.10 -0.97 -3.35
CA CYS A 17 -10.82 -0.30 -2.09
C CYS A 17 -11.75 0.90 -1.93
N ARG A 18 -12.35 1.08 -0.73
CA ARG A 18 -13.26 2.21 -0.44
C ARG A 18 -12.56 3.46 0.07
N GLN A 19 -11.25 3.44 0.34
CA GLN A 19 -10.56 4.53 1.04
C GLN A 19 -10.43 5.82 0.21
N GLY A 20 -10.54 5.74 -1.11
CA GLY A 20 -10.64 6.91 -1.98
C GLY A 20 -9.34 7.71 -2.15
N CYS A 21 -8.17 7.14 -1.83
CA CYS A 21 -6.89 7.84 -1.99
C CYS A 21 -6.70 8.37 -3.41
N ALA A 22 -6.40 9.69 -3.54
CA ALA A 22 -6.37 10.38 -4.82
C ALA A 22 -5.28 9.89 -5.79
N PHE A 23 -4.24 9.25 -5.27
CA PHE A 23 -3.11 8.73 -6.04
C PHE A 23 -3.22 7.23 -6.37
N CYS A 24 -4.28 6.53 -5.92
CA CYS A 24 -4.38 5.07 -6.02
C CYS A 24 -5.45 4.65 -7.03
N ALA A 25 -5.06 3.83 -8.03
CA ALA A 25 -5.97 3.28 -9.02
C ALA A 25 -6.96 2.24 -8.43
N SER A 26 -6.58 1.55 -7.36
CA SER A 26 -7.44 0.54 -6.71
C SER A 26 -8.74 1.13 -6.15
N THR A 27 -8.82 2.46 -5.97
CA THR A 27 -10.00 3.13 -5.42
C THR A 27 -11.00 3.59 -6.48
N LEU A 28 -10.64 3.54 -7.78
CA LEU A 28 -11.47 4.05 -8.88
C LEU A 28 -12.81 3.30 -9.02
N GLY A 29 -12.81 2.01 -8.78
CA GLY A 29 -14.02 1.17 -8.83
C GLY A 29 -14.67 0.93 -7.46
N GLY A 30 -14.22 1.60 -6.41
CA GLY A 30 -14.69 1.36 -5.04
C GLY A 30 -14.35 -0.04 -4.52
N LEU A 31 -14.96 -0.43 -3.43
CA LEU A 31 -14.85 -1.76 -2.83
C LEU A 31 -15.94 -2.67 -3.40
N VAL A 32 -15.55 -3.82 -3.94
CA VAL A 32 -16.47 -4.88 -4.37
C VAL A 32 -16.71 -5.85 -3.21
N ARG A 33 -15.63 -6.43 -2.65
CA ARG A 33 -15.70 -7.34 -1.50
C ARG A 33 -14.36 -7.51 -0.80
N ASN A 34 -14.40 -8.02 0.40
CA ASN A 34 -13.25 -8.52 1.11
C ASN A 34 -12.80 -9.87 0.53
N LEU A 35 -11.48 -10.14 0.54
CA LEU A 35 -10.95 -11.47 0.27
C LEU A 35 -11.03 -12.32 1.55
N ALA A 36 -11.37 -13.59 1.38
CA ALA A 36 -11.29 -14.58 2.45
C ALA A 36 -9.82 -14.88 2.80
N PRO A 37 -9.53 -15.41 4.00
CA PRO A 37 -8.16 -15.74 4.39
C PRO A 37 -7.47 -16.73 3.43
N SER A 38 -8.22 -17.70 2.89
CA SER A 38 -7.74 -18.64 1.89
C SER A 38 -7.34 -17.95 0.59
N GLU A 39 -8.15 -17.00 0.09
CA GLU A 39 -7.84 -16.26 -1.14
C GLU A 39 -6.57 -15.39 -0.99
N ILE A 40 -6.29 -14.88 0.23
CA ILE A 40 -5.04 -14.15 0.49
C ILE A 40 -3.86 -15.13 0.53
N LEU A 41 -4.04 -16.31 1.16
CA LEU A 41 -3.03 -17.35 1.26
C LEU A 41 -2.71 -17.96 -0.11
N ASP A 42 -3.73 -18.19 -0.94
CA ASP A 42 -3.59 -18.74 -2.29
C ASP A 42 -2.68 -17.87 -3.17
N GLN A 43 -2.66 -16.56 -2.99
CA GLN A 43 -1.72 -15.69 -3.72
C GLN A 43 -0.25 -16.06 -3.42
N VAL A 44 0.06 -16.42 -2.17
CA VAL A 44 1.41 -16.84 -1.77
C VAL A 44 1.73 -18.19 -2.35
N MET A 45 0.85 -19.16 -2.17
CA MET A 45 1.03 -20.55 -2.65
C MET A 45 1.14 -20.60 -4.18
N PHE A 46 0.28 -19.85 -4.88
CA PHE A 46 0.32 -19.77 -6.33
C PHE A 46 1.63 -19.15 -6.84
N ALA A 47 2.10 -18.08 -6.19
CA ALA A 47 3.37 -17.46 -6.55
C ALA A 47 4.58 -18.38 -6.32
N GLU A 48 4.58 -19.18 -5.26
CA GLU A 48 5.61 -20.22 -5.04
C GLU A 48 5.59 -21.27 -6.15
N LYS A 49 4.39 -21.78 -6.46
CA LYS A 49 4.20 -22.80 -7.51
C LYS A 49 4.66 -22.30 -8.88
N GLU A 50 4.22 -21.12 -9.29
CA GLU A 50 4.55 -20.55 -10.61
C GLU A 50 6.01 -20.14 -10.75
N SER A 51 6.62 -19.63 -9.68
CA SER A 51 8.01 -19.17 -9.72
C SER A 51 9.02 -20.29 -9.44
N GLY A 52 8.60 -21.41 -8.86
CA GLY A 52 9.50 -22.46 -8.34
C GLY A 52 10.38 -21.99 -7.17
N LYS A 53 10.05 -20.82 -6.56
CA LYS A 53 10.86 -20.19 -5.51
C LYS A 53 10.06 -20.07 -4.23
N LYS A 54 10.66 -20.46 -3.10
CA LYS A 54 10.06 -20.27 -1.78
C LYS A 54 9.92 -18.76 -1.49
N ILE A 55 8.73 -18.34 -1.04
CA ILE A 55 8.46 -16.99 -0.56
C ILE A 55 8.93 -16.89 0.90
N SER A 56 9.72 -15.89 1.20
CA SER A 56 10.24 -15.64 2.54
C SER A 56 9.72 -14.36 3.17
N ASN A 57 9.19 -13.43 2.36
CA ASN A 57 8.67 -12.16 2.86
C ASN A 57 7.33 -11.82 2.19
N ILE A 58 6.43 -11.21 2.96
CA ILE A 58 5.11 -10.76 2.49
C ILE A 58 4.94 -9.28 2.76
N VAL A 59 4.49 -8.53 1.74
CA VAL A 59 4.03 -7.15 1.93
C VAL A 59 2.54 -7.08 1.57
N MET A 60 1.71 -6.67 2.51
CA MET A 60 0.28 -6.46 2.31
C MET A 60 0.06 -5.02 1.82
N MET A 61 0.51 -4.77 0.58
CA MET A 61 0.49 -3.46 -0.08
C MET A 61 -0.18 -3.53 -1.47
N GLY A 62 -0.90 -4.62 -1.74
CA GLY A 62 -1.69 -4.81 -2.95
C GLY A 62 -3.02 -4.07 -2.91
N ILE A 63 -4.02 -4.61 -3.57
CA ILE A 63 -5.36 -4.00 -3.64
C ILE A 63 -6.09 -4.18 -2.30
N GLY A 64 -6.61 -3.08 -1.76
CA GLY A 64 -7.41 -3.06 -0.55
C GLY A 64 -6.73 -2.41 0.64
N GLU A 65 -7.51 -2.22 1.71
CA GLU A 65 -7.05 -1.78 3.02
C GLU A 65 -7.10 -2.97 3.99
N PRO A 66 -5.93 -3.47 4.44
CA PRO A 66 -5.91 -4.66 5.31
C PRO A 66 -6.70 -4.51 6.60
N LEU A 67 -6.66 -3.33 7.21
CA LEU A 67 -7.40 -3.09 8.46
C LEU A 67 -8.92 -2.88 8.25
N ASP A 68 -9.37 -2.69 7.02
CA ASP A 68 -10.80 -2.71 6.67
C ASP A 68 -11.33 -4.15 6.46
N ASN A 69 -10.42 -5.10 6.21
CA ASN A 69 -10.69 -6.54 6.16
C ASN A 69 -10.10 -7.28 7.37
N PHE A 70 -10.23 -6.69 8.55
CA PHE A 70 -9.45 -7.00 9.74
C PHE A 70 -9.46 -8.49 10.11
N GLU A 71 -10.63 -9.08 10.32
CA GLU A 71 -10.76 -10.46 10.81
C GLU A 71 -10.16 -11.49 9.83
N ASN A 72 -10.39 -11.32 8.53
CA ASN A 72 -9.83 -12.19 7.51
C ASN A 72 -8.30 -12.04 7.42
N VAL A 73 -7.79 -10.82 7.56
CA VAL A 73 -6.35 -10.55 7.57
C VAL A 73 -5.67 -11.16 8.79
N ILE A 74 -6.26 -11.02 9.99
CA ILE A 74 -5.74 -11.69 11.20
C ILE A 74 -5.72 -13.21 11.04
N LYS A 75 -6.78 -13.79 10.48
CA LYS A 75 -6.83 -15.23 10.22
C LYS A 75 -5.77 -15.66 9.19
N PHE A 76 -5.59 -14.90 8.13
CA PHE A 76 -4.51 -15.13 7.14
C PHE A 76 -3.13 -15.09 7.81
N LEU A 77 -2.85 -14.08 8.63
CA LEU A 77 -1.57 -13.95 9.33
C LEU A 77 -1.27 -15.17 10.23
N LYS A 78 -2.30 -15.67 10.93
CA LYS A 78 -2.16 -16.90 11.73
C LYS A 78 -1.87 -18.13 10.86
N LEU A 79 -2.58 -18.29 9.73
CA LEU A 79 -2.39 -19.41 8.81
C LEU A 79 -1.00 -19.41 8.17
N VAL A 80 -0.56 -18.27 7.65
CA VAL A 80 0.73 -18.17 6.94
C VAL A 80 1.92 -18.35 7.88
N ASN A 81 1.76 -18.04 9.18
CA ASN A 81 2.80 -18.22 10.20
C ASN A 81 2.74 -19.59 10.88
N HIS A 82 1.71 -20.40 10.63
CA HIS A 82 1.54 -21.71 11.30
C HIS A 82 2.73 -22.62 11.00
N PRO A 83 3.30 -23.31 12.02
CA PRO A 83 4.47 -24.17 11.83
C PRO A 83 4.22 -25.34 10.88
N ASP A 84 3.01 -25.88 10.83
CA ASP A 84 2.61 -26.94 9.89
C ASP A 84 2.18 -26.42 8.51
N GLY A 85 2.27 -25.08 8.28
CA GLY A 85 1.95 -24.43 7.02
C GLY A 85 3.19 -23.88 6.33
N LEU A 86 3.06 -22.64 5.78
CA LEU A 86 4.17 -21.96 5.10
C LEU A 86 5.27 -21.51 6.08
N ASN A 87 4.95 -21.40 7.36
CA ASN A 87 5.85 -21.02 8.46
C ASN A 87 6.66 -19.73 8.17
N ILE A 88 5.98 -18.73 7.60
CA ILE A 88 6.58 -17.42 7.36
C ILE A 88 6.47 -16.60 8.64
N GLY A 89 7.61 -16.31 9.28
CA GLY A 89 7.66 -15.59 10.54
C GLY A 89 7.09 -14.17 10.45
N MET A 90 6.41 -13.70 11.49
CA MET A 90 5.75 -12.38 11.52
C MET A 90 6.70 -11.21 11.20
N ARG A 91 7.98 -11.31 11.56
CA ARG A 91 9.00 -10.29 11.24
C ARG A 91 9.30 -10.15 9.75
N HIS A 92 8.90 -11.13 8.95
CA HIS A 92 8.99 -11.14 7.49
C HIS A 92 7.72 -10.62 6.81
N ILE A 93 6.75 -10.14 7.59
CA ILE A 93 5.48 -9.62 7.08
C ILE A 93 5.40 -8.13 7.38
N SER A 94 5.09 -7.35 6.33
CA SER A 94 4.78 -5.93 6.44
C SER A 94 3.30 -5.71 6.09
N LEU A 95 2.54 -5.18 7.03
CA LEU A 95 1.14 -4.78 6.85
C LEU A 95 1.09 -3.27 6.64
N SER A 96 0.53 -2.84 5.52
CA SER A 96 0.33 -1.42 5.22
C SER A 96 -1.11 -1.00 5.49
N THR A 97 -1.30 0.19 6.06
CA THR A 97 -2.63 0.76 6.31
C THR A 97 -2.68 2.24 5.99
N CYS A 98 -3.84 2.71 5.55
CA CYS A 98 -4.11 4.15 5.38
C CYS A 98 -4.31 4.88 6.71
N GLY A 99 -4.34 4.17 7.86
CA GLY A 99 -4.45 4.75 9.19
C GLY A 99 -5.84 4.66 9.80
N LEU A 100 -6.48 3.49 9.77
CA LEU A 100 -7.71 3.21 10.52
C LEU A 100 -7.36 3.01 11.99
N THR A 101 -7.37 4.09 12.78
CA THR A 101 -6.83 4.15 14.14
C THR A 101 -7.47 3.15 15.09
N GLU A 102 -8.79 2.98 15.07
CA GLU A 102 -9.49 1.98 15.89
C GLU A 102 -8.94 0.55 15.64
N ASN A 103 -8.63 0.24 14.36
CA ASN A 103 -8.13 -1.07 13.99
C ASN A 103 -6.61 -1.20 14.17
N ILE A 104 -5.84 -0.08 14.17
CA ILE A 104 -4.44 -0.08 14.61
C ILE A 104 -4.36 -0.40 16.10
N ASP A 105 -5.19 0.22 16.94
CA ASP A 105 -5.24 -0.07 18.38
C ASP A 105 -5.61 -1.53 18.64
N LYS A 106 -6.62 -2.09 17.93
CA LYS A 106 -6.96 -3.52 17.98
C LYS A 106 -5.80 -4.43 17.53
N LEU A 107 -5.10 -4.05 16.45
CA LEU A 107 -3.94 -4.82 15.98
C LEU A 107 -2.84 -4.88 17.04
N GLY A 108 -2.65 -3.79 17.80
CA GLY A 108 -1.72 -3.73 18.92
C GLY A 108 -2.02 -4.77 20.01
N ASP A 109 -3.29 -5.07 20.25
CA ASP A 109 -3.72 -6.07 21.25
C ASP A 109 -3.35 -7.52 20.88
N TYR A 110 -3.17 -7.81 19.60
CA TYR A 110 -2.67 -9.11 19.13
C TYR A 110 -1.17 -9.31 19.35
N ASN A 111 -0.42 -8.26 19.65
CA ASN A 111 1.04 -8.27 19.87
C ASN A 111 1.82 -9.05 18.79
N LEU A 112 1.40 -8.91 17.55
CA LEU A 112 2.07 -9.51 16.40
C LEU A 112 3.40 -8.79 16.13
N GLN A 113 4.45 -9.58 15.86
CA GLN A 113 5.79 -9.06 15.62
C GLN A 113 6.02 -8.62 14.15
N LEU A 114 4.96 -8.26 13.44
CA LEU A 114 5.03 -7.75 12.06
C LEU A 114 5.53 -6.30 11.99
N THR A 115 5.87 -5.85 10.80
CA THR A 115 6.17 -4.43 10.53
C THR A 115 4.87 -3.74 10.15
N LEU A 116 4.48 -2.72 10.92
CA LEU A 116 3.36 -1.86 10.57
C LEU A 116 3.86 -0.69 9.72
N SER A 117 3.38 -0.60 8.47
CA SER A 117 3.61 0.52 7.56
C SER A 117 2.36 1.39 7.50
N VAL A 118 2.49 2.67 7.84
CA VAL A 118 1.36 3.61 7.85
C VAL A 118 1.51 4.61 6.71
N SER A 119 0.54 4.62 5.81
CA SER A 119 0.43 5.60 4.72
C SER A 119 0.13 6.99 5.28
N LEU A 120 1.18 7.76 5.56
CA LEU A 120 1.07 9.12 6.08
C LEU A 120 0.84 10.13 4.93
N HIS A 121 1.74 10.13 3.97
CA HIS A 121 1.76 10.92 2.72
C HIS A 121 1.61 12.44 2.85
N ALA A 122 1.26 12.98 4.00
CA ALA A 122 1.30 14.41 4.30
C ALA A 122 1.41 14.63 5.81
N PRO A 123 2.10 15.70 6.26
CA PRO A 123 2.32 15.97 7.68
C PRO A 123 1.22 16.85 8.30
N ASP A 124 0.27 17.34 7.51
CA ASP A 124 -0.83 18.22 7.94
C ASP A 124 -2.19 17.73 7.43
N ASP A 125 -3.25 18.13 8.11
CA ASP A 125 -4.61 17.67 7.84
C ASP A 125 -5.17 18.22 6.52
N GLU A 126 -4.82 19.43 6.14
CA GLU A 126 -5.27 20.05 4.89
C GLU A 126 -4.79 19.24 3.69
N THR A 127 -3.48 19.03 3.61
CA THR A 127 -2.85 18.28 2.51
C THR A 127 -3.27 16.81 2.54
N ARG A 128 -3.26 16.18 3.73
CA ARG A 128 -3.62 14.79 3.88
C ARG A 128 -5.08 14.51 3.51
N SER A 129 -6.03 15.37 3.95
CA SER A 129 -7.45 15.20 3.64
C SER A 129 -7.77 15.34 2.15
N ARG A 130 -6.96 16.12 1.43
CA ARG A 130 -7.08 16.28 -0.03
C ARG A 130 -6.67 15.01 -0.79
N ILE A 131 -5.61 14.32 -0.35
CA ILE A 131 -5.08 13.13 -1.04
C ILE A 131 -5.53 11.81 -0.42
N MET A 132 -5.93 11.80 0.86
CA MET A 132 -6.40 10.63 1.60
C MET A 132 -7.67 10.98 2.40
N PRO A 133 -8.87 10.70 1.87
CA PRO A 133 -10.14 11.08 2.52
C PRO A 133 -10.33 10.49 3.91
N VAL A 134 -9.68 9.39 4.26
CA VAL A 134 -9.69 8.80 5.61
C VAL A 134 -9.29 9.81 6.69
N ASN A 135 -8.44 10.78 6.35
CA ASN A 135 -7.97 11.83 7.27
C ASN A 135 -9.09 12.75 7.78
N ARG A 136 -10.19 12.88 7.04
CA ARG A 136 -11.34 13.67 7.47
C ARG A 136 -12.02 13.10 8.73
N LYS A 137 -11.85 11.78 8.94
CA LYS A 137 -12.37 11.09 10.12
C LYS A 137 -11.36 11.11 11.28
N THR A 138 -10.07 11.05 10.95
CA THR A 138 -9.00 10.98 11.94
C THR A 138 -7.82 11.81 11.45
N GLY A 139 -7.54 12.92 12.12
CA GLY A 139 -6.44 13.82 11.75
C GLY A 139 -5.04 13.21 11.96
N VAL A 140 -4.04 13.90 11.42
CA VAL A 140 -2.63 13.47 11.45
C VAL A 140 -2.14 13.27 12.88
N ASP A 141 -2.42 14.19 13.80
CA ASP A 141 -1.92 14.09 15.17
C ASP A 141 -2.53 12.90 15.92
N THR A 142 -3.84 12.68 15.80
CA THR A 142 -4.49 11.49 16.35
C THR A 142 -3.95 10.19 15.77
N LEU A 143 -3.61 10.17 14.48
CA LEU A 143 -2.97 9.01 13.85
C LEU A 143 -1.58 8.75 14.44
N LEU A 144 -0.77 9.80 14.62
CA LEU A 144 0.58 9.68 15.20
C LEU A 144 0.53 9.22 16.66
N GLU A 145 -0.41 9.73 17.45
CA GLU A 145 -0.66 9.27 18.82
C GLU A 145 -1.06 7.78 18.85
N CYS A 146 -1.92 7.35 17.94
CA CYS A 146 -2.28 5.94 17.78
C CYS A 146 -1.05 5.07 17.43
N CYS A 147 -0.20 5.55 16.53
CA CYS A 147 1.06 4.87 16.20
C CYS A 147 2.00 4.77 17.41
N SER A 148 2.05 5.79 18.26
CA SER A 148 2.83 5.75 19.51
C SER A 148 2.29 4.68 20.46
N ARG A 149 0.97 4.63 20.67
CA ARG A 149 0.35 3.57 21.49
C ARG A 149 0.62 2.16 20.94
N TYR A 150 0.59 2.00 19.61
CA TYR A 150 0.95 0.72 18.98
C TYR A 150 2.40 0.33 19.27
N PHE A 151 3.33 1.29 19.18
CA PHE A 151 4.73 1.07 19.49
C PHE A 151 4.91 0.69 20.97
N ASP A 152 4.25 1.39 21.89
CA ASP A 152 4.32 1.12 23.34
C ASP A 152 3.82 -0.29 23.67
N LYS A 153 2.75 -0.75 23.01
CA LYS A 153 2.20 -2.11 23.20
C LYS A 153 3.08 -3.22 22.61
N THR A 154 3.70 -2.99 21.46
CA THR A 154 4.31 -4.07 20.68
C THR A 154 5.85 -4.02 20.65
N GLY A 155 6.45 -2.91 21.01
CA GLY A 155 7.88 -2.63 20.84
C GLY A 155 8.30 -2.54 19.36
N ARG A 156 7.33 -2.51 18.41
CA ARG A 156 7.61 -2.55 16.97
C ARG A 156 7.59 -1.17 16.35
N ARG A 157 8.73 -0.79 15.77
CA ARG A 157 8.88 0.50 15.07
C ARG A 157 7.88 0.65 13.93
N ILE A 158 7.26 1.83 13.84
CA ILE A 158 6.40 2.21 12.74
C ILE A 158 7.23 2.65 11.53
N SER A 159 6.80 2.23 10.34
CA SER A 159 7.31 2.75 9.07
C SER A 159 6.26 3.66 8.43
N PHE A 160 6.57 4.95 8.28
CA PHE A 160 5.69 5.89 7.59
C PHE A 160 5.99 5.91 6.10
N GLU A 161 5.02 5.53 5.29
CA GLU A 161 5.11 5.64 3.83
C GLU A 161 4.75 7.06 3.40
N TYR A 162 5.60 7.67 2.57
CA TYR A 162 5.43 9.03 2.09
C TYR A 162 5.67 9.11 0.58
N ALA A 163 4.61 9.04 -0.22
CA ALA A 163 4.65 9.25 -1.66
C ALA A 163 4.79 10.73 -1.97
N MET A 164 5.89 11.11 -2.59
CA MET A 164 6.19 12.50 -2.93
C MET A 164 5.49 12.92 -4.22
N ILE A 165 4.59 13.89 -4.09
CA ILE A 165 3.69 14.37 -5.15
C ILE A 165 4.03 15.83 -5.44
N ASP A 166 4.37 16.11 -6.70
CA ASP A 166 4.78 17.43 -7.18
C ASP A 166 3.77 18.52 -6.84
N GLY A 167 4.24 19.59 -6.18
CA GLY A 167 3.45 20.75 -5.77
C GLY A 167 2.34 20.47 -4.75
N VAL A 168 2.29 19.25 -4.18
CA VAL A 168 1.24 18.86 -3.23
C VAL A 168 1.77 18.67 -1.82
N ASN A 169 2.79 17.82 -1.65
CA ASN A 169 3.32 17.45 -0.33
C ASN A 169 4.85 17.47 -0.27
N ASP A 170 5.53 17.95 -1.30
CA ASP A 170 6.97 17.88 -1.50
C ASP A 170 7.73 19.18 -1.25
N THR A 171 7.08 20.17 -0.64
CA THR A 171 7.69 21.48 -0.34
C THR A 171 8.59 21.42 0.90
N PRO A 172 9.54 22.37 1.08
CA PRO A 172 10.35 22.50 2.29
C PRO A 172 9.52 22.57 3.57
N ARG A 173 8.39 23.30 3.55
CA ARG A 173 7.45 23.40 4.68
C ARG A 173 6.92 22.01 5.09
N HIS A 174 6.58 21.17 4.13
CA HIS A 174 6.11 19.81 4.43
C HIS A 174 7.24 18.95 5.05
N ALA A 175 8.48 19.10 4.55
CA ALA A 175 9.61 18.37 5.12
C ALA A 175 9.91 18.78 6.57
N GLU A 176 9.88 20.09 6.86
CA GLU A 176 10.08 20.63 8.20
C GLU A 176 8.98 20.18 9.17
N LEU A 177 7.72 20.25 8.73
CA LEU A 177 6.57 19.82 9.54
C LEU A 177 6.59 18.32 9.80
N LEU A 178 6.93 17.50 8.78
CA LEU A 178 7.11 16.07 8.93
C LEU A 178 8.21 15.77 9.96
N ALA A 179 9.36 16.42 9.81
CA ALA A 179 10.48 16.24 10.72
C ALA A 179 10.10 16.63 12.17
N LYS A 180 9.38 17.73 12.36
CA LYS A 180 8.90 18.16 13.67
C LYS A 180 7.99 17.12 14.32
N LYS A 181 7.07 16.51 13.54
CA LYS A 181 6.06 15.58 14.06
C LYS A 181 6.64 14.20 14.40
N ILE A 182 7.63 13.71 13.65
CA ILE A 182 8.16 12.35 13.83
C ILE A 182 9.51 12.29 14.53
N ARG A 183 10.16 13.42 14.75
CA ARG A 183 11.43 13.49 15.51
C ARG A 183 11.25 12.91 16.91
N GLY A 184 12.17 12.01 17.29
CA GLY A 184 12.15 11.38 18.61
C GLY A 184 11.17 10.23 18.79
N THR A 185 10.32 9.93 17.81
CA THR A 185 9.37 8.79 17.88
C THR A 185 10.02 7.43 17.59
N GLY A 186 11.31 7.40 17.20
CA GLY A 186 11.98 6.18 16.76
C GLY A 186 11.44 5.61 15.42
N SER A 187 10.51 6.30 14.79
CA SER A 187 9.89 5.88 13.53
C SER A 187 10.85 6.00 12.34
N HIS A 188 10.48 5.37 11.24
CA HIS A 188 11.20 5.41 9.98
C HIS A 188 10.31 5.96 8.87
N VAL A 189 10.86 6.73 7.93
CA VAL A 189 10.13 7.24 6.77
C VAL A 189 10.61 6.55 5.50
N ASN A 190 9.69 5.93 4.77
CA ASN A 190 9.93 5.44 3.42
C ASN A 190 9.45 6.48 2.42
N LEU A 191 10.38 7.15 1.76
CA LEU A 191 10.08 8.08 0.67
C LEU A 191 9.87 7.30 -0.63
N LEU A 192 8.72 7.51 -1.23
CA LEU A 192 8.29 6.84 -2.45
C LEU A 192 8.22 7.88 -3.59
N ARG A 193 8.71 7.53 -4.77
CA ARG A 193 8.35 8.26 -5.98
C ARG A 193 6.96 7.82 -6.41
N LEU A 194 6.05 8.78 -6.59
CA LEU A 194 4.70 8.48 -7.07
C LEU A 194 4.76 7.74 -8.40
N ASN A 195 3.96 6.67 -8.52
CA ASN A 195 3.75 6.02 -9.81
C ASN A 195 2.65 6.78 -10.56
N HIS A 196 2.85 6.95 -11.86
CA HIS A 196 1.88 7.65 -12.70
C HIS A 196 0.57 6.84 -12.81
N VAL A 197 -0.53 7.51 -12.56
CA VAL A 197 -1.89 7.01 -12.76
C VAL A 197 -2.60 8.02 -13.64
N ASP A 198 -2.83 7.66 -14.92
CA ASP A 198 -3.33 8.57 -15.97
C ASP A 198 -4.56 9.37 -15.53
N GLU A 199 -5.48 8.75 -14.80
CA GLU A 199 -6.75 9.36 -14.42
C GLU A 199 -6.68 10.27 -13.20
N ARG A 200 -5.54 10.35 -12.54
CA ARG A 200 -5.42 11.12 -11.30
C ARG A 200 -4.75 12.47 -11.48
N GLY A 201 -4.11 12.70 -12.63
CA GLY A 201 -3.45 13.96 -12.95
C GLY A 201 -2.31 14.36 -11.98
N LEU A 202 -1.95 13.49 -11.03
CA LEU A 202 -0.89 13.71 -10.08
C LEU A 202 0.47 13.31 -10.69
N ARG A 203 1.50 14.13 -10.42
CA ARG A 203 2.84 13.92 -10.94
C ARG A 203 3.81 13.56 -9.81
N PRO A 204 4.82 12.74 -10.08
CA PRO A 204 5.91 12.53 -9.13
C PRO A 204 6.70 13.81 -8.91
N SER A 205 7.15 14.01 -7.68
CA SER A 205 8.03 15.11 -7.30
C SER A 205 9.26 15.20 -8.20
N THR A 206 9.72 16.42 -8.48
CA THR A 206 10.94 16.68 -9.26
C THR A 206 12.18 16.17 -8.51
N GLY A 207 13.27 15.96 -9.25
CA GLY A 207 14.55 15.57 -8.63
C GLY A 207 15.07 16.62 -7.65
N GLU A 208 14.82 17.91 -7.93
CA GLU A 208 15.25 19.03 -7.08
C GLU A 208 14.44 19.10 -5.79
N SER A 209 13.10 19.09 -5.89
CA SER A 209 12.21 19.04 -4.71
C SER A 209 12.53 17.84 -3.83
N PHE A 210 12.78 16.67 -4.45
CA PHE A 210 13.15 15.46 -3.72
C PHE A 210 14.47 15.62 -2.95
N LYS A 211 15.51 16.17 -3.57
CA LYS A 211 16.78 16.43 -2.90
C LYS A 211 16.65 17.45 -1.77
N GLN A 212 15.88 18.52 -2.00
CA GLN A 212 15.66 19.54 -0.98
C GLN A 212 14.91 18.95 0.23
N PHE A 213 13.88 18.15 -0.01
CA PHE A 213 13.10 17.47 1.03
C PHE A 213 13.99 16.56 1.89
N THR A 214 14.79 15.71 1.25
CA THR A 214 15.69 14.79 1.96
C THR A 214 16.75 15.51 2.78
N ARG A 215 17.34 16.59 2.27
CA ARG A 215 18.29 17.43 3.04
C ARG A 215 17.69 17.98 4.32
N ILE A 216 16.40 18.37 4.28
CA ILE A 216 15.69 18.89 5.47
C ILE A 216 15.48 17.74 6.48
N LEU A 217 15.08 16.56 6.02
CA LEU A 217 14.94 15.40 6.91
C LEU A 217 16.27 15.02 7.57
N GLU A 218 17.36 14.98 6.80
CA GLU A 218 18.73 14.72 7.28
C GLU A 218 19.15 15.73 8.35
N LYS A 219 19.00 17.02 8.05
CA LYS A 219 19.33 18.12 8.97
C LYS A 219 18.59 17.99 10.31
N ASN A 220 17.37 17.45 10.28
CA ASN A 220 16.54 17.26 11.47
C ASN A 220 16.70 15.88 12.13
N GLY A 221 17.63 15.04 11.66
CA GLY A 221 17.91 13.72 12.25
C GLY A 221 16.79 12.70 12.05
N VAL A 222 15.99 12.83 10.99
CA VAL A 222 14.92 11.89 10.66
C VAL A 222 15.49 10.70 9.91
N ASN A 223 15.24 9.49 10.41
CA ASN A 223 15.62 8.27 9.72
C ASN A 223 14.69 8.05 8.52
N TYR A 224 15.26 8.02 7.31
CA TYR A 224 14.49 7.75 6.09
C TYR A 224 15.22 6.81 5.14
N THR A 225 14.46 6.19 4.26
CA THR A 225 14.98 5.49 3.06
C THR A 225 14.23 5.95 1.82
N VAL A 226 14.91 5.91 0.70
CA VAL A 226 14.30 6.10 -0.61
C VAL A 226 14.02 4.73 -1.20
N ARG A 227 12.73 4.39 -1.35
CA ARG A 227 12.32 3.10 -1.90
C ARG A 227 12.69 3.01 -3.38
N ARG A 228 13.36 1.94 -3.77
CA ARG A 228 13.64 1.66 -5.17
C ARG A 228 12.33 1.42 -5.93
N ARG A 229 12.23 1.95 -7.15
CA ARG A 229 11.14 1.59 -8.07
C ARG A 229 11.34 0.14 -8.50
N LEU A 230 10.35 -0.70 -8.23
CA LEU A 230 10.30 -2.08 -8.69
C LEU A 230 8.96 -2.31 -9.35
N GLY A 231 8.97 -3.00 -10.51
CA GLY A 231 7.74 -3.32 -11.24
C GLY A 231 7.15 -2.19 -12.08
N ALA A 232 7.87 -1.09 -12.27
CA ALA A 232 7.42 -0.01 -13.16
C ALA A 232 7.44 -0.42 -14.64
N ASP A 233 8.24 -1.39 -14.98
CA ASP A 233 8.39 -1.99 -16.31
C ASP A 233 7.24 -2.93 -16.70
N ILE A 234 6.54 -3.49 -15.70
CA ILE A 234 5.41 -4.42 -15.89
C ILE A 234 4.08 -3.85 -15.33
N ASP A 235 4.02 -2.54 -15.03
CA ASP A 235 2.88 -1.86 -14.41
C ASP A 235 2.31 -2.55 -13.15
N ALA A 236 3.16 -3.31 -12.47
CA ALA A 236 2.86 -4.00 -11.22
C ALA A 236 3.24 -3.17 -9.99
N ALA A 237 3.53 -1.88 -10.15
CA ALA A 237 3.78 -0.99 -9.06
C ALA A 237 2.49 -0.68 -8.28
N CYS A 238 2.65 -0.34 -7.00
CA CYS A 238 1.52 -0.04 -6.10
C CYS A 238 0.51 0.91 -6.75
N GLY A 239 -0.76 0.53 -6.76
CA GLY A 239 -1.86 1.33 -7.28
C GLY A 239 -2.21 1.19 -8.77
N GLN A 240 -1.50 0.38 -9.58
CA GLN A 240 -1.71 0.31 -11.05
C GLN A 240 -2.42 -0.96 -11.57
N LEU A 241 -2.41 -2.07 -10.81
CA LEU A 241 -2.70 -3.42 -11.31
C LEU A 241 -4.13 -3.67 -11.83
N ARG A 242 -5.18 -3.14 -11.21
CA ARG A 242 -6.57 -3.51 -11.51
C ARG A 242 -7.05 -3.04 -12.88
N ARG A 243 -6.67 -1.87 -13.30
CA ARG A 243 -7.26 -1.17 -14.45
C ARG A 243 -6.90 -1.75 -15.82
N LYS A 244 -5.70 -2.29 -16.00
CA LYS A 244 -5.30 -2.87 -17.30
C LYS A 244 -6.07 -4.14 -17.64
N ARG A 245 -6.46 -4.93 -16.63
CA ARG A 245 -7.26 -6.13 -16.85
C ARG A 245 -8.68 -5.80 -17.31
N GLU A 246 -9.33 -4.81 -16.69
CA GLU A 246 -10.67 -4.35 -17.11
C GLU A 246 -10.67 -3.80 -18.56
N ARG A 247 -9.61 -3.10 -18.99
CA ARG A 247 -9.46 -2.61 -20.37
C ARG A 247 -9.27 -3.72 -21.41
N LYS A 248 -8.58 -4.82 -21.06
CA LYS A 248 -8.41 -5.96 -21.97
C LYS A 248 -9.72 -6.72 -22.14
N GLU A 249 -10.44 -6.98 -21.06
CA GLU A 249 -11.73 -7.66 -21.12
C GLU A 249 -12.80 -6.85 -21.90
N GLY A 250 -12.81 -5.53 -21.79
CA GLY A 250 -13.73 -4.65 -22.54
C GLY A 250 -13.40 -4.53 -24.02
N LYS A 251 -12.17 -4.79 -24.47
CA LYS A 251 -11.81 -4.77 -25.89
C LYS A 251 -12.06 -6.12 -26.58
N GLU A 252 -11.90 -7.23 -25.89
CA GLU A 252 -12.23 -8.55 -26.42
C GLU A 252 -13.75 -8.77 -26.57
N GLY A 253 -14.56 -8.22 -25.66
CA GLY A 253 -16.03 -8.33 -25.72
C GLY A 253 -16.71 -7.50 -26.82
N VAL A 254 -16.03 -6.52 -27.42
CA VAL A 254 -16.58 -5.69 -28.53
C VAL A 254 -16.20 -6.25 -29.91
N SER A 255 -15.14 -7.04 -30.02
CA SER A 255 -14.68 -7.62 -31.30
C SER A 255 -15.52 -8.82 -31.78
N GLU A 256 -16.16 -9.57 -30.86
CA GLU A 256 -16.92 -10.77 -31.21
C GLU A 256 -18.40 -10.50 -31.58
N ARG A 257 -18.91 -9.25 -31.43
CA ARG A 257 -20.32 -8.93 -31.77
C ARG A 257 -20.55 -8.28 -33.14
N ILE A 258 -19.53 -8.10 -33.97
CA ILE A 258 -19.67 -7.46 -35.30
C ILE A 258 -19.55 -8.49 -36.45
N GLY A 259 -19.35 -9.77 -36.14
CA GLY A 259 -19.09 -10.81 -37.12
C GLY A 259 -20.28 -11.73 -37.53
N SER A 260 -21.51 -11.50 -37.07
CA SER A 260 -22.63 -12.43 -37.37
C SER A 260 -23.92 -11.73 -37.73
N SER A 261 -23.89 -10.90 -38.79
CA SER A 261 -25.12 -10.50 -39.50
C SER A 261 -24.80 -10.05 -40.92
N GLU A 262 -24.51 -11.01 -41.78
CA GLU A 262 -24.75 -10.94 -43.24
C GLU A 262 -24.46 -12.31 -43.85
N GLN A 263 -25.52 -13.12 -44.01
CA GLN A 263 -25.74 -14.04 -45.14
C GLN A 263 -27.08 -14.76 -44.93
N GLY A 264 -28.04 -14.42 -45.73
CA GLY A 264 -29.27 -15.21 -45.82
C GLY A 264 -30.48 -14.49 -46.43
N SER A 265 -30.38 -14.02 -47.68
CA SER A 265 -31.55 -13.93 -48.53
C SER A 265 -31.13 -14.04 -49.99
N GLY A 266 -31.58 -15.08 -50.62
CA GLY A 266 -31.44 -15.19 -52.10
C GLY A 266 -31.67 -16.60 -52.63
N LYS A 267 -32.93 -16.87 -52.93
CA LYS A 267 -33.58 -17.89 -53.74
C LYS A 267 -34.20 -19.06 -53.03
#